data_30e3dce86767b02ff4f97c074f86d05d
#
_entry.id   30e3dce86767b02ff4f97c074f86d05d
#
_cell.length_a   1.000
_cell.length_b   1.000
_cell.length_c   1.000
_cell.angle_alpha   90.00
_cell.angle_beta   90.00
_cell.angle_gamma   90.00
#
_symmetry.space_group_name_H-M   'P 1'
#
loop_
_entity.id
_entity.type
_entity.pdbx_description
1 polymer ?
#
loop_
_entity_poly.entity_id
_entity_poly.type
_entity_poly.pdbx_seq_one_letter_code
_entity_poly.pdbx_strand_id
1 'polypeptide(L)'
;EAMFAVTLTDIGTSSPNTSLAEQGTVPHTGNFIIRGMGTTGQSIPSSDPAVGVVQDGMPYGLIYGVVTDLFDLESIEILRGPQGTLFGRNVTGGAVVMRTTRPSDDFSGKVKATIGSHGQRDVSAVVTGPISDSVNGKIAVISKDRDGLWFNTTTGGHQGASETLIVRPAITFKGEGYDLTAIAESASIKGDGMAARSFYLDTAFLNDTVLATGVESYDIDPWADNTTETDTKGDLDLSWSSLVVEHNLDLWGGTLTTIASVRDLDQDTWGDI
;
A
#
# COMPACT_ATOMS: atom_id res chain seq x y z
N GLU A 1 -2.26 -21.17 12.85
CA GLU A 1 -2.62 -21.43 11.45
C GLU A 1 -1.93 -20.35 10.62
N ALA A 2 -1.08 -20.73 9.65
CA ALA A 2 -0.35 -19.76 8.85
C ALA A 2 -1.33 -19.10 7.87
N MET A 3 -1.56 -17.81 8.01
CA MET A 3 -2.33 -17.03 7.04
C MET A 3 -1.42 -16.68 5.87
N PHE A 4 -1.80 -17.08 4.65
CA PHE A 4 -1.08 -16.74 3.43
C PHE A 4 -1.48 -15.34 2.96
N ALA A 5 -1.35 -14.34 3.82
CA ALA A 5 -1.63 -12.95 3.48
C ALA A 5 -0.44 -12.36 2.72
N VAL A 6 -0.70 -11.74 1.59
CA VAL A 6 0.28 -11.03 0.75
C VAL A 6 0.07 -9.53 0.83
N THR A 7 -1.18 -9.10 1.02
CA THR A 7 -1.58 -7.69 1.08
C THR A 7 -2.36 -7.37 2.36
N LEU A 8 -2.53 -6.09 2.65
CA LEU A 8 -3.42 -5.64 3.74
C LEU A 8 -4.87 -6.08 3.54
N THR A 9 -5.31 -6.20 2.30
CA THR A 9 -6.67 -6.66 1.96
C THR A 9 -6.89 -8.08 2.47
N ASP A 10 -5.90 -8.96 2.32
CA ASP A 10 -5.98 -10.35 2.81
C ASP A 10 -6.14 -10.41 4.33
N ILE A 11 -5.45 -9.51 5.05
CA ILE A 11 -5.58 -9.39 6.51
C ILE A 11 -6.96 -8.87 6.89
N GLY A 12 -7.47 -7.88 6.16
CA GLY A 12 -8.81 -7.31 6.37
C GLY A 12 -9.90 -8.37 6.34
N THR A 13 -9.82 -9.33 5.42
CA THR A 13 -10.82 -10.42 5.30
C THR A 13 -10.88 -11.35 6.51
N SER A 14 -9.80 -11.44 7.27
CA SER A 14 -9.72 -12.28 8.49
C SER A 14 -10.14 -11.54 9.76
N SER A 15 -10.39 -10.25 9.70
CA SER A 15 -10.78 -9.43 10.85
C SER A 15 -12.27 -9.08 10.79
N PRO A 16 -13.11 -9.49 11.76
CA PRO A 16 -14.52 -9.18 11.74
C PRO A 16 -14.82 -7.67 11.72
N ASN A 17 -15.80 -7.28 10.91
CA ASN A 17 -16.23 -5.88 10.75
C ASN A 17 -15.09 -4.94 10.31
N THR A 18 -14.16 -5.45 9.51
CA THR A 18 -13.02 -4.71 8.99
C THR A 18 -12.91 -4.95 7.49
N SER A 19 -12.77 -3.88 6.72
CA SER A 19 -12.41 -3.91 5.31
C SER A 19 -11.16 -3.07 5.12
N LEU A 20 -10.08 -3.68 4.63
CA LEU A 20 -8.84 -3.00 4.28
C LEU A 20 -8.65 -3.12 2.77
N ALA A 21 -9.63 -2.65 2.03
CA ALA A 21 -9.64 -2.74 0.58
C ALA A 21 -8.79 -1.63 -0.05
N GLU A 22 -8.38 -1.85 -1.26
CA GLU A 22 -7.87 -0.82 -2.15
C GLU A 22 -9.03 -0.02 -2.73
N GLN A 23 -8.80 1.25 -2.98
CA GLN A 23 -9.77 2.08 -3.69
C GLN A 23 -9.71 1.76 -5.19
N GLY A 24 -10.85 1.38 -5.76
CA GLY A 24 -10.91 0.91 -7.15
C GLY A 24 -10.53 1.95 -8.21
N THR A 25 -10.61 3.24 -7.90
CA THR A 25 -10.32 4.33 -8.87
C THR A 25 -8.89 4.85 -8.82
N VAL A 26 -8.16 4.60 -7.74
CA VAL A 26 -6.78 5.06 -7.57
C VAL A 26 -5.97 3.92 -6.96
N PRO A 27 -5.13 3.23 -7.74
CA PRO A 27 -4.30 2.12 -7.26
C PRO A 27 -3.43 2.50 -6.07
N HIS A 28 -3.14 1.52 -5.22
CA HIS A 28 -2.35 1.66 -3.98
C HIS A 28 -2.92 2.64 -2.95
N THR A 29 -4.17 3.05 -3.11
CA THR A 29 -4.88 3.92 -2.18
C THR A 29 -5.80 3.11 -1.28
N GLY A 30 -5.70 3.33 0.03
CA GLY A 30 -6.52 2.60 1.00
C GLY A 30 -7.98 3.09 1.03
N ASN A 31 -8.92 2.16 1.07
CA ASN A 31 -10.31 2.41 1.42
C ASN A 31 -10.65 1.57 2.65
N PHE A 32 -10.25 2.06 3.82
CA PHE A 32 -10.30 1.32 5.06
C PHE A 32 -11.55 1.64 5.86
N ILE A 33 -12.29 0.60 6.22
CA ILE A 33 -13.53 0.70 6.97
C ILE A 33 -13.45 -0.25 8.17
N ILE A 34 -13.63 0.30 9.37
CA ILE A 34 -13.68 -0.47 10.62
C ILE A 34 -15.01 -0.19 11.32
N ARG A 35 -15.82 -1.24 11.59
CA ARG A 35 -17.14 -1.14 12.23
C ARG A 35 -18.08 -0.16 11.51
N GLY A 36 -18.03 -0.11 10.18
CA GLY A 36 -18.81 0.82 9.38
C GLY A 36 -18.29 2.26 9.36
N MET A 37 -17.23 2.57 10.10
CA MET A 37 -16.57 3.86 10.05
C MET A 37 -15.41 3.81 9.05
N GLY A 38 -15.52 4.63 8.04
CA GLY A 38 -14.54 4.74 6.97
C GLY A 38 -14.95 5.89 6.09
N THR A 39 -14.09 6.27 5.17
CA THR A 39 -14.39 7.32 4.21
C THR A 39 -14.47 6.68 2.84
N THR A 40 -15.69 6.48 2.37
CA THR A 40 -15.95 5.94 1.03
C THR A 40 -15.74 7.04 -0.01
N GLY A 41 -15.09 6.71 -1.12
CA GLY A 41 -14.92 7.64 -2.24
C GLY A 41 -13.82 8.68 -2.05
N GLN A 42 -12.77 8.37 -1.32
CA GLN A 42 -11.63 9.26 -1.10
C GLN A 42 -10.65 9.31 -2.28
N SER A 43 -11.12 9.66 -3.45
CA SER A 43 -10.24 10.11 -4.53
C SER A 43 -9.82 11.59 -4.36
N ILE A 44 -10.24 12.23 -3.28
CA ILE A 44 -10.02 13.67 -3.05
C ILE A 44 -8.94 13.83 -1.97
N PRO A 45 -7.76 14.40 -2.28
CA PRO A 45 -6.66 14.62 -1.32
C PRO A 45 -7.03 15.46 -0.10
N SER A 46 -8.12 16.24 -0.19
CA SER A 46 -8.61 17.10 0.90
C SER A 46 -9.45 16.38 1.95
N SER A 47 -9.73 15.09 1.78
CA SER A 47 -10.59 14.33 2.68
C SER A 47 -9.74 13.57 3.72
N ASP A 48 -9.99 13.83 4.98
CA ASP A 48 -9.32 13.12 6.08
C ASP A 48 -9.87 11.70 6.26
N PRO A 49 -9.02 10.67 6.40
CA PRO A 49 -9.45 9.30 6.65
C PRO A 49 -10.05 9.14 8.05
N ALA A 50 -11.05 8.26 8.20
CA ALA A 50 -11.56 7.87 9.52
C ALA A 50 -10.75 6.72 10.14
N VAL A 51 -10.02 5.96 9.32
CA VAL A 51 -9.10 4.90 9.75
C VAL A 51 -7.68 5.32 9.38
N GLY A 52 -6.85 5.55 10.39
CA GLY A 52 -5.46 5.95 10.20
C GLY A 52 -4.55 4.76 9.88
N VAL A 53 -3.44 5.05 9.21
CA VAL A 53 -2.34 4.10 9.00
C VAL A 53 -1.10 4.66 9.69
N VAL A 54 -0.43 3.81 10.44
CA VAL A 54 0.79 4.16 11.17
C VAL A 54 1.84 3.10 10.88
N GLN A 55 3.00 3.50 10.36
CA GLN A 55 4.12 2.59 10.13
C GLN A 55 5.32 3.05 10.96
N ASP A 56 5.85 2.17 11.80
CA ASP A 56 7.00 2.45 12.68
C ASP A 56 6.81 3.71 13.53
N GLY A 57 5.58 3.99 13.97
CA GLY A 57 5.23 5.19 14.73
C GLY A 57 4.99 6.44 13.88
N MET A 58 5.23 6.40 12.57
CA MET A 58 4.94 7.48 11.63
C MET A 58 3.48 7.39 11.16
N PRO A 59 2.62 8.38 11.46
CA PRO A 59 1.26 8.42 10.93
C PRO A 59 1.29 8.85 9.46
N TYR A 60 0.51 8.16 8.63
CA TYR A 60 0.30 8.55 7.25
C TYR A 60 -0.78 9.65 7.19
N GLY A 61 -0.41 10.81 6.66
CA GLY A 61 -1.35 11.93 6.52
C GLY A 61 -2.44 11.68 5.50
N LEU A 62 -2.11 10.93 4.46
CA LEU A 62 -3.00 10.53 3.37
C LEU A 62 -2.98 9.01 3.22
N ILE A 63 -4.02 8.48 2.62
CA ILE A 63 -4.18 7.03 2.38
C ILE A 63 -3.54 6.54 1.07
N TYR A 64 -2.70 7.38 0.45
CA TYR A 64 -1.97 7.02 -0.76
C TYR A 64 -0.68 6.24 -0.42
N GLY A 65 -0.39 5.22 -1.23
CA GLY A 65 0.76 4.35 -1.02
C GLY A 65 0.68 3.52 0.27
N VAL A 66 -0.52 3.26 0.78
CA VAL A 66 -0.73 2.45 1.99
C VAL A 66 -1.01 0.98 1.67
N VAL A 67 -1.58 0.70 0.50
CA VAL A 67 -1.85 -0.67 0.06
C VAL A 67 -0.64 -1.16 -0.70
N THR A 68 0.33 -1.62 0.05
CA THR A 68 1.57 -2.20 -0.46
C THR A 68 1.70 -3.65 0.01
N ASP A 69 2.66 -4.34 -0.55
CA ASP A 69 2.94 -5.72 -0.16
C ASP A 69 3.43 -5.83 1.28
N LEU A 70 3.01 -6.90 1.92
CA LEU A 70 3.44 -7.26 3.27
C LEU A 70 4.82 -7.92 3.21
N PHE A 71 5.87 -7.11 3.15
CA PHE A 71 7.24 -7.60 3.24
C PHE A 71 7.99 -6.89 4.37
N ASP A 72 8.97 -7.54 4.95
CA ASP A 72 9.80 -6.99 6.02
C ASP A 72 8.98 -6.46 7.21
N LEU A 73 7.85 -7.11 7.53
CA LEU A 73 7.02 -6.74 8.67
C LEU A 73 7.24 -7.68 9.87
N GLU A 74 7.33 -7.11 11.05
CA GLU A 74 7.32 -7.79 12.33
C GLU A 74 5.89 -8.03 12.81
N SER A 75 5.03 -7.00 12.72
CA SER A 75 3.64 -7.08 13.14
C SER A 75 2.73 -6.15 12.36
N ILE A 76 1.45 -6.52 12.31
CA ILE A 76 0.35 -5.67 11.88
C ILE A 76 -0.74 -5.78 12.93
N GLU A 77 -1.18 -4.63 13.43
CA GLU A 77 -2.24 -4.54 14.44
C GLU A 77 -3.40 -3.72 13.88
N ILE A 78 -4.63 -4.26 14.03
CA ILE A 78 -5.87 -3.56 13.67
C ILE A 78 -6.54 -3.10 14.96
N LEU A 79 -6.42 -1.82 15.26
CA LEU A 79 -7.01 -1.18 16.43
C LEU A 79 -8.40 -0.67 16.07
N ARG A 80 -9.43 -1.27 16.66
CA ARG A 80 -10.84 -0.99 16.32
C ARG A 80 -11.49 -0.04 17.31
N GLY A 81 -12.02 1.05 16.80
CA GLY A 81 -12.60 2.15 17.57
C GLY A 81 -11.65 3.34 17.69
N PRO A 82 -12.09 4.46 18.32
CA PRO A 82 -11.31 5.70 18.39
C PRO A 82 -9.95 5.51 19.05
N GLN A 83 -8.91 5.97 18.38
CA GLN A 83 -7.51 5.88 18.82
C GLN A 83 -6.85 7.27 18.95
N GLY A 84 -7.64 8.33 19.05
CA GLY A 84 -7.16 9.71 19.03
C GLY A 84 -6.17 10.09 20.15
N THR A 85 -6.21 9.43 21.30
CA THR A 85 -5.27 9.66 22.41
C THR A 85 -3.86 9.17 22.11
N LEU A 86 -3.69 8.18 21.23
CA LEU A 86 -2.39 7.61 20.89
C LEU A 86 -1.85 8.17 19.56
N PHE A 87 -2.72 8.32 18.55
CA PHE A 87 -2.31 8.64 17.19
C PHE A 87 -2.81 10.01 16.69
N GLY A 88 -3.53 10.76 17.53
CA GLY A 88 -4.03 12.09 17.18
C GLY A 88 -5.24 12.06 16.26
N ARG A 89 -5.20 12.79 15.14
CA ARG A 89 -6.32 12.93 14.20
C ARG A 89 -6.48 11.71 13.28
N ASN A 90 -7.60 11.66 12.57
CA ASN A 90 -7.85 10.71 11.47
C ASN A 90 -7.93 9.23 11.89
N VAL A 91 -8.28 8.96 13.15
CA VAL A 91 -8.37 7.62 13.73
C VAL A 91 -9.66 7.41 14.53
N THR A 92 -10.74 7.99 14.09
CA THR A 92 -12.06 7.91 14.76
C THR A 92 -12.71 6.53 14.61
N GLY A 93 -12.48 5.85 13.49
CA GLY A 93 -12.93 4.47 13.24
C GLY A 93 -11.94 3.43 13.75
N GLY A 94 -10.66 3.77 13.80
CA GLY A 94 -9.59 2.87 14.18
C GLY A 94 -8.26 3.23 13.57
N ALA A 95 -7.27 2.33 13.73
CA ALA A 95 -5.97 2.46 13.10
C ALA A 95 -5.43 1.10 12.65
N VAL A 96 -4.68 1.09 11.55
CA VAL A 96 -3.83 -0.02 11.12
C VAL A 96 -2.39 0.37 11.46
N VAL A 97 -1.80 -0.36 12.40
CA VAL A 97 -0.44 -0.12 12.88
C VAL A 97 0.47 -1.20 12.34
N MET A 98 1.47 -0.81 11.58
CA MET A 98 2.47 -1.69 10.99
C MET A 98 3.82 -1.44 11.65
N ARG A 99 4.54 -2.50 11.96
CA ARG A 99 5.90 -2.43 12.45
C ARG A 99 6.81 -3.24 11.53
N THR A 100 7.86 -2.62 11.02
CA THR A 100 8.87 -3.31 10.23
C THR A 100 9.86 -4.05 11.13
N THR A 101 10.50 -5.09 10.61
CA THR A 101 11.53 -5.80 11.36
C THR A 101 12.68 -4.86 11.70
N ARG A 102 13.27 -5.03 12.87
CA ARG A 102 14.43 -4.22 13.31
C ARG A 102 15.75 -4.89 12.90
N PRO A 103 16.84 -4.11 12.76
CA PRO A 103 18.18 -4.67 12.64
C PRO A 103 18.51 -5.65 13.78
N SER A 104 19.00 -6.85 13.44
CA SER A 104 19.23 -7.95 14.36
C SER A 104 20.70 -8.03 14.81
N ASP A 105 20.93 -8.55 16.03
CA ASP A 105 22.25 -8.91 16.52
C ASP A 105 22.85 -10.13 15.79
N ASP A 106 21.98 -10.97 15.26
CA ASP A 106 22.36 -12.15 14.52
C ASP A 106 22.29 -11.90 13.02
N PHE A 107 23.31 -12.33 12.28
CA PHE A 107 23.27 -12.29 10.83
C PHE A 107 22.22 -13.25 10.30
N SER A 108 21.29 -12.73 9.53
CA SER A 108 20.26 -13.51 8.86
C SER A 108 19.87 -12.91 7.52
N GLY A 109 19.33 -13.75 6.64
CA GLY A 109 18.84 -13.31 5.35
C GLY A 109 17.68 -14.17 4.88
N LYS A 110 16.74 -13.53 4.20
CA LYS A 110 15.60 -14.18 3.57
C LYS A 110 15.45 -13.64 2.15
N VAL A 111 15.30 -14.55 1.19
CA VAL A 111 15.01 -14.20 -0.20
C VAL A 111 13.76 -14.97 -0.62
N LYS A 112 12.86 -14.31 -1.30
CA LYS A 112 11.67 -14.92 -1.91
C LYS A 112 11.63 -14.48 -3.37
N ALA A 113 11.42 -15.43 -4.27
CA ALA A 113 11.14 -15.16 -5.68
C ALA A 113 9.81 -15.81 -6.06
N THR A 114 9.03 -15.10 -6.86
CA THR A 114 7.74 -15.57 -7.38
C THR A 114 7.72 -15.36 -8.88
N ILE A 115 7.32 -16.38 -9.63
CA ILE A 115 7.08 -16.31 -11.06
C ILE A 115 5.65 -16.76 -11.30
N GLY A 116 4.93 -16.04 -12.12
CA GLY A 116 3.51 -16.30 -12.39
C GLY A 116 3.13 -16.04 -13.84
N SER A 117 1.85 -16.14 -14.11
CA SER A 117 1.26 -15.75 -15.39
C SER A 117 1.38 -14.26 -15.65
N HIS A 118 1.14 -13.82 -16.87
CA HIS A 118 1.25 -12.42 -17.28
C HIS A 118 2.61 -11.79 -16.97
N GLY A 119 3.69 -12.51 -17.24
CA GLY A 119 5.04 -12.04 -17.06
C GLY A 119 5.46 -11.76 -15.61
N GLN A 120 4.65 -12.16 -14.62
CA GLN A 120 4.92 -11.87 -13.21
C GLN A 120 6.30 -12.33 -12.77
N ARG A 121 7.07 -11.42 -12.19
CA ARG A 121 8.42 -11.63 -11.66
C ARG A 121 8.61 -10.80 -10.40
N ASP A 122 8.44 -11.43 -9.26
CA ASP A 122 8.59 -10.75 -7.98
C ASP A 122 9.83 -11.30 -7.26
N VAL A 123 10.63 -10.39 -6.71
CA VAL A 123 11.77 -10.73 -5.85
C VAL A 123 11.69 -9.87 -4.60
N SER A 124 11.78 -10.50 -3.43
CA SER A 124 12.00 -9.77 -2.18
C SER A 124 13.18 -10.37 -1.43
N ALA A 125 13.97 -9.51 -0.80
CA ALA A 125 15.11 -9.88 -0.01
C ALA A 125 15.21 -9.02 1.24
N VAL A 126 15.57 -9.65 2.37
CA VAL A 126 15.88 -8.97 3.62
C VAL A 126 17.19 -9.56 4.11
N VAL A 127 18.15 -8.70 4.43
CA VAL A 127 19.41 -9.09 5.06
C VAL A 127 19.62 -8.21 6.28
N THR A 128 19.95 -8.80 7.42
CA THR A 128 20.18 -8.10 8.67
C THR A 128 21.34 -8.74 9.43
N GLY A 129 22.01 -7.97 10.27
CA GLY A 129 23.09 -8.47 11.12
C GLY A 129 23.93 -7.36 11.76
N PRO A 130 24.86 -7.73 12.62
CA PRO A 130 25.79 -6.80 13.25
C PRO A 130 26.77 -6.23 12.23
N ILE A 131 26.99 -4.91 12.29
CA ILE A 131 28.07 -4.21 11.59
C ILE A 131 29.29 -4.07 12.53
N SER A 132 29.00 -3.84 13.82
CA SER A 132 30.00 -3.82 14.90
C SER A 132 29.31 -4.22 16.21
N ASP A 133 30.05 -4.26 17.32
CA ASP A 133 29.54 -4.62 18.64
C ASP A 133 28.36 -3.73 19.11
N SER A 134 28.27 -2.52 18.60
CA SER A 134 27.26 -1.53 19.00
C SER A 134 26.36 -1.08 17.85
N VAL A 135 26.54 -1.64 16.64
CA VAL A 135 25.80 -1.20 15.45
C VAL A 135 25.27 -2.39 14.68
N ASN A 136 23.97 -2.42 14.48
CA ASN A 136 23.30 -3.39 13.61
C ASN A 136 22.75 -2.73 12.36
N GLY A 137 22.78 -3.45 11.26
CA GLY A 137 22.26 -2.99 9.98
C GLY A 137 21.23 -3.94 9.40
N LYS A 138 20.34 -3.40 8.59
CA LYS A 138 19.38 -4.14 7.80
C LYS A 138 19.18 -3.47 6.45
N ILE A 139 18.94 -4.26 5.43
CA ILE A 139 18.40 -3.81 4.16
C ILE A 139 17.29 -4.75 3.73
N ALA A 140 16.15 -4.19 3.36
CA ALA A 140 15.02 -4.89 2.78
C ALA A 140 14.71 -4.32 1.41
N VAL A 141 14.49 -5.17 0.41
CA VAL A 141 14.18 -4.79 -0.97
C VAL A 141 13.03 -5.65 -1.46
N ILE A 142 12.08 -5.05 -2.14
CA ILE A 142 11.11 -5.76 -2.98
C ILE A 142 11.07 -5.13 -4.36
N SER A 143 11.12 -5.97 -5.38
CA SER A 143 10.95 -5.63 -6.78
C SER A 143 9.88 -6.54 -7.35
N LYS A 144 8.88 -5.96 -7.99
CA LYS A 144 7.78 -6.68 -8.64
C LYS A 144 7.58 -6.11 -10.02
N ASP A 145 7.30 -7.00 -10.95
CA ASP A 145 7.01 -6.68 -12.32
C ASP A 145 5.93 -7.62 -12.84
N ARG A 146 4.93 -7.06 -13.51
CA ARG A 146 3.83 -7.83 -14.08
C ARG A 146 3.26 -7.12 -15.29
N ASP A 147 3.08 -7.86 -16.37
CA ASP A 147 2.35 -7.41 -17.56
C ASP A 147 0.87 -7.15 -17.26
N GLY A 148 0.21 -6.38 -18.12
CA GLY A 148 -1.22 -6.10 -18.01
C GLY A 148 -2.08 -7.36 -18.04
N LEU A 149 -3.07 -7.41 -17.17
CA LEU A 149 -4.02 -8.53 -17.04
C LEU A 149 -5.21 -8.41 -18.01
N TRP A 150 -5.56 -7.17 -18.39
CA TRP A 150 -6.78 -6.85 -19.09
C TRP A 150 -6.48 -6.57 -20.55
N PHE A 151 -7.09 -7.30 -21.46
CA PHE A 151 -6.97 -7.01 -22.89
C PHE A 151 -7.92 -5.86 -23.25
N ASN A 152 -7.38 -4.79 -23.81
CA ASN A 152 -8.18 -3.67 -24.29
C ASN A 152 -8.62 -3.94 -25.74
N THR A 153 -9.91 -4.09 -25.93
CA THR A 153 -10.50 -4.40 -27.25
C THR A 153 -10.48 -3.21 -28.20
N THR A 154 -10.44 -2.00 -27.66
CA THR A 154 -10.41 -0.76 -28.45
C THR A 154 -9.01 -0.46 -28.96
N THR A 155 -7.99 -0.53 -28.10
CA THR A 155 -6.61 -0.17 -28.44
C THR A 155 -5.77 -1.35 -28.91
N GLY A 156 -6.21 -2.59 -28.64
CA GLY A 156 -5.52 -3.83 -29.05
C GLY A 156 -4.30 -4.19 -28.21
N GLY A 157 -4.20 -3.67 -26.98
CA GLY A 157 -3.10 -3.93 -26.05
C GLY A 157 -3.57 -4.50 -24.70
N HIS A 158 -2.63 -4.78 -23.78
CA HIS A 158 -2.95 -5.14 -22.42
C HIS A 158 -2.83 -3.93 -21.50
N GLN A 159 -3.70 -3.87 -20.48
CA GLN A 159 -3.72 -2.85 -19.44
C GLN A 159 -3.60 -3.47 -18.05
N GLY A 160 -3.19 -2.66 -17.06
CA GLY A 160 -2.99 -3.07 -15.70
C GLY A 160 -1.59 -3.64 -15.44
N ALA A 161 -0.61 -3.29 -16.28
CA ALA A 161 0.80 -3.53 -15.98
C ALA A 161 1.22 -2.74 -14.74
N SER A 162 2.11 -3.31 -13.92
CA SER A 162 2.59 -2.67 -12.70
C SER A 162 4.03 -3.08 -12.41
N GLU A 163 4.85 -2.09 -12.14
CA GLU A 163 6.22 -2.21 -11.66
C GLU A 163 6.32 -1.60 -10.27
N THR A 164 6.92 -2.29 -9.33
CA THR A 164 7.12 -1.83 -7.95
C THR A 164 8.56 -2.04 -7.53
N LEU A 165 9.18 -1.02 -6.98
CA LEU A 165 10.47 -1.12 -6.30
C LEU A 165 10.39 -0.40 -4.96
N ILE A 166 10.65 -1.11 -3.86
CA ILE A 166 10.76 -0.52 -2.53
C ILE A 166 12.09 -0.97 -1.92
N VAL A 167 12.84 -0.01 -1.39
CA VAL A 167 14.11 -0.25 -0.69
C VAL A 167 14.01 0.36 0.69
N ARG A 168 14.29 -0.44 1.72
CA ARG A 168 14.19 -0.04 3.14
C ARG A 168 15.47 -0.41 3.89
N PRO A 169 16.49 0.46 3.90
CA PRO A 169 17.62 0.33 4.81
C PRO A 169 17.23 0.74 6.23
N ALA A 170 17.83 0.09 7.22
CA ALA A 170 17.71 0.47 8.63
C ALA A 170 19.03 0.23 9.36
N ILE A 171 19.29 1.05 10.38
CA ILE A 171 20.45 0.95 11.25
C ILE A 171 20.04 1.18 12.69
N THR A 172 20.57 0.40 13.60
CA THR A 172 20.40 0.56 15.04
C THR A 172 21.75 0.76 15.70
N PHE A 173 21.88 1.85 16.46
CA PHE A 173 23.00 2.12 17.34
C PHE A 173 22.61 1.78 18.78
N LYS A 174 23.40 0.97 19.46
CA LYS A 174 23.19 0.53 20.83
C LYS A 174 24.24 1.12 21.75
N GLY A 175 23.81 1.72 22.85
CA GLY A 175 24.68 2.19 23.91
C GLY A 175 24.21 1.70 25.27
N GLU A 176 24.91 2.07 26.32
CA GLU A 176 24.52 1.74 27.68
C GLU A 176 23.27 2.58 28.07
N GLY A 177 22.12 1.91 28.24
CA GLY A 177 20.86 2.54 28.59
C GLY A 177 20.17 3.32 27.46
N TYR A 178 20.59 3.13 26.20
CA TYR A 178 19.86 3.72 25.06
C TYR A 178 20.03 2.90 23.78
N ASP A 179 19.07 3.02 22.90
CA ASP A 179 19.19 2.64 21.51
C ASP A 179 18.61 3.71 20.57
N LEU A 180 19.19 3.82 19.39
CA LEU A 180 18.75 4.72 18.32
C LEU A 180 18.59 3.93 17.03
N THR A 181 17.39 3.85 16.52
CA THR A 181 17.09 3.18 15.25
C THR A 181 16.66 4.20 14.21
N ALA A 182 17.30 4.19 13.06
CA ALA A 182 16.90 4.96 11.89
C ALA A 182 16.44 4.00 10.79
N ILE A 183 15.27 4.25 10.22
CA ILE A 183 14.67 3.50 9.11
C ILE A 183 14.39 4.49 7.99
N ALA A 184 15.03 4.31 6.85
CA ALA A 184 14.69 5.04 5.64
C ALA A 184 13.92 4.12 4.69
N GLU A 185 13.07 4.70 3.85
CA GLU A 185 12.37 3.99 2.80
C GLU A 185 12.32 4.85 1.54
N SER A 186 12.54 4.22 0.40
CA SER A 186 12.30 4.80 -0.91
C SER A 186 11.47 3.82 -1.73
N ALA A 187 10.44 4.31 -2.37
CA ALA A 187 9.53 3.51 -3.18
C ALA A 187 9.21 4.19 -4.49
N SER A 188 9.03 3.38 -5.52
CA SER A 188 8.52 3.78 -6.83
C SER A 188 7.57 2.70 -7.33
N ILE A 189 6.37 3.11 -7.70
CA ILE A 189 5.34 2.25 -8.29
C ILE A 189 4.90 2.91 -9.58
N LYS A 190 5.02 2.19 -10.69
CA LYS A 190 4.63 2.65 -12.01
C LYS A 190 3.70 1.65 -12.65
N GLY A 191 2.82 2.13 -13.51
CA GLY A 191 1.90 1.22 -14.20
C GLY A 191 0.91 1.92 -15.11
N ASP A 192 0.00 1.15 -15.64
CA ASP A 192 -1.01 1.62 -16.57
C ASP A 192 -2.22 2.30 -15.89
N GLY A 193 -2.13 2.52 -14.57
CA GLY A 193 -3.27 2.99 -13.81
C GLY A 193 -4.39 1.93 -13.71
N MET A 194 -5.60 2.40 -13.61
CA MET A 194 -6.76 1.54 -13.47
C MET A 194 -7.25 1.04 -14.83
N ALA A 195 -7.51 -0.26 -14.93
CA ALA A 195 -8.27 -0.83 -16.04
C ALA A 195 -9.77 -0.75 -15.68
N ALA A 196 -10.49 0.16 -16.31
CA ALA A 196 -11.91 0.32 -16.10
C ALA A 196 -12.72 -0.46 -17.13
N ARG A 197 -13.87 -0.96 -16.68
CA ARG A 197 -14.86 -1.58 -17.54
C ARG A 197 -16.27 -1.21 -17.06
N SER A 198 -17.13 -0.86 -18.00
CA SER A 198 -18.53 -0.62 -17.72
C SER A 198 -19.28 -1.92 -17.44
N PHE A 199 -19.93 -2.05 -16.29
CA PHE A 199 -20.59 -3.28 -15.86
C PHE A 199 -22.07 -3.36 -16.25
N TYR A 200 -22.71 -2.24 -16.36
CA TYR A 200 -24.16 -2.17 -16.61
C TYR A 200 -24.51 -0.85 -17.28
N LEU A 201 -25.14 -0.93 -18.40
CA LEU A 201 -25.80 0.20 -19.03
C LEU A 201 -27.29 -0.12 -19.11
N ASP A 202 -28.10 0.63 -18.37
CA ASP A 202 -29.55 0.61 -18.57
C ASP A 202 -29.83 1.06 -20.00
N THR A 203 -30.54 0.21 -20.74
CA THR A 203 -30.93 0.49 -22.13
C THR A 203 -31.70 1.78 -22.30
N ALA A 204 -32.38 2.25 -21.26
CA ALA A 204 -33.06 3.55 -21.25
C ALA A 204 -32.05 4.71 -21.16
N PHE A 205 -31.02 4.60 -20.34
CA PHE A 205 -29.94 5.60 -20.25
C PHE A 205 -29.12 5.65 -21.52
N LEU A 206 -28.86 4.49 -22.14
CA LEU A 206 -28.17 4.38 -23.42
C LEU A 206 -28.93 5.07 -24.54
N ASN A 207 -30.25 4.85 -24.65
CA ASN A 207 -31.03 5.46 -25.71
C ASN A 207 -31.09 7.00 -25.64
N ASP A 208 -31.03 7.59 -24.44
CA ASP A 208 -31.03 9.05 -24.29
C ASP A 208 -29.62 9.69 -24.44
N THR A 209 -28.58 9.00 -24.00
CA THR A 209 -27.20 9.58 -23.98
C THR A 209 -26.38 9.13 -25.19
N VAL A 210 -26.47 7.87 -25.58
CA VAL A 210 -25.67 7.30 -26.69
C VAL A 210 -26.21 7.70 -28.05
N LEU A 211 -27.53 7.81 -28.23
CA LEU A 211 -28.11 8.37 -29.45
C LEU A 211 -27.74 9.85 -29.65
N ALA A 212 -27.45 10.57 -28.57
CA ALA A 212 -26.99 11.94 -28.62
C ALA A 212 -25.47 12.06 -28.95
N THR A 213 -24.68 11.04 -28.67
CA THR A 213 -23.21 11.04 -28.82
C THR A 213 -22.71 10.20 -30.00
N GLY A 214 -23.57 9.38 -30.62
CA GLY A 214 -23.21 8.55 -31.76
C GLY A 214 -22.34 7.33 -31.46
N VAL A 215 -22.24 6.93 -30.19
CA VAL A 215 -21.54 5.71 -29.77
C VAL A 215 -22.42 4.48 -30.02
N GLU A 216 -21.92 3.51 -30.76
CA GLU A 216 -22.64 2.25 -31.01
C GLU A 216 -22.79 1.43 -29.73
N SER A 217 -23.84 0.60 -29.66
CA SER A 217 -24.15 -0.23 -28.51
C SER A 217 -22.98 -1.14 -28.11
N TYR A 218 -22.55 -1.07 -26.87
CA TYR A 218 -21.59 -2.02 -26.31
C TYR A 218 -22.31 -3.31 -25.94
N ASP A 219 -21.80 -4.42 -26.45
CA ASP A 219 -22.20 -5.75 -25.99
C ASP A 219 -21.46 -6.04 -24.67
N ILE A 220 -22.12 -5.74 -23.56
CA ILE A 220 -21.52 -5.86 -22.23
C ILE A 220 -21.84 -7.24 -21.68
N ASP A 221 -20.95 -8.19 -21.87
CA ASP A 221 -20.92 -9.41 -21.08
C ASP A 221 -20.13 -9.17 -19.78
N PRO A 222 -20.79 -9.02 -18.62
CA PRO A 222 -20.11 -8.78 -17.35
C PRO A 222 -19.19 -9.92 -16.92
N TRP A 223 -19.27 -11.08 -17.59
CA TRP A 223 -18.51 -12.29 -17.32
C TRP A 223 -17.51 -12.60 -18.43
N ALA A 224 -17.43 -11.77 -19.49
CA ALA A 224 -16.44 -11.95 -20.52
C ALA A 224 -15.02 -11.78 -19.97
N ASP A 225 -14.12 -12.57 -20.49
CA ASP A 225 -12.74 -12.73 -20.06
C ASP A 225 -11.97 -11.40 -20.05
N ASN A 226 -11.57 -10.91 -18.88
CA ASN A 226 -10.53 -9.88 -18.64
C ASN A 226 -10.31 -8.86 -19.79
N THR A 227 -11.40 -8.21 -20.25
CA THR A 227 -11.31 -7.19 -21.30
C THR A 227 -11.67 -5.81 -20.77
N THR A 228 -11.11 -4.76 -21.37
CA THR A 228 -11.47 -3.36 -21.15
C THR A 228 -11.81 -2.71 -22.50
N GLU A 229 -12.48 -1.56 -22.47
CA GLU A 229 -12.92 -0.85 -23.66
C GLU A 229 -12.54 0.64 -23.61
N THR A 230 -11.57 0.99 -22.78
CA THR A 230 -11.09 2.39 -22.69
C THR A 230 -10.39 2.80 -23.98
N ASP A 231 -10.56 4.03 -24.42
CA ASP A 231 -9.94 4.55 -25.63
C ASP A 231 -8.49 5.00 -25.40
N THR A 232 -8.12 5.21 -24.15
CA THR A 232 -6.75 5.57 -23.74
C THR A 232 -6.25 4.63 -22.65
N LYS A 233 -4.94 4.43 -22.65
CA LYS A 233 -4.23 3.71 -21.60
C LYS A 233 -4.00 4.67 -20.43
N GLY A 234 -4.42 4.29 -19.24
CA GLY A 234 -4.13 5.08 -18.04
C GLY A 234 -2.63 5.11 -17.70
N ASP A 235 -2.25 5.93 -16.76
CA ASP A 235 -0.90 6.05 -16.23
C ASP A 235 -0.93 6.20 -14.70
N LEU A 236 0.04 5.61 -14.04
CA LEU A 236 0.30 5.72 -12.61
C LEU A 236 1.79 5.89 -12.39
N ASP A 237 2.18 7.00 -11.80
CA ASP A 237 3.51 7.19 -11.22
C ASP A 237 3.33 7.60 -9.75
N LEU A 238 3.66 6.71 -8.84
CA LEU A 238 3.58 6.91 -7.41
C LEU A 238 4.95 6.68 -6.79
N SER A 239 5.48 7.68 -6.13
CA SER A 239 6.75 7.57 -5.44
C SER A 239 6.70 8.18 -4.05
N TRP A 240 7.51 7.68 -3.15
CA TRP A 240 7.73 8.31 -1.85
C TRP A 240 9.11 8.04 -1.30
N SER A 241 9.50 8.93 -0.42
CA SER A 241 10.63 8.72 0.47
C SER A 241 10.22 9.01 1.92
N SER A 242 10.76 8.26 2.85
CA SER A 242 10.51 8.50 4.28
C SER A 242 11.74 8.21 5.12
N LEU A 243 11.78 8.85 6.28
CA LEU A 243 12.75 8.59 7.34
C LEU A 243 12.01 8.58 8.67
N VAL A 244 12.23 7.52 9.43
CA VAL A 244 11.79 7.41 10.82
C VAL A 244 13.01 7.24 11.70
N VAL A 245 13.10 8.00 12.77
CA VAL A 245 14.13 7.88 13.81
C VAL A 245 13.44 7.61 15.14
N GLU A 246 13.68 6.47 15.71
CA GLU A 246 13.21 6.05 17.03
C GLU A 246 14.38 6.03 17.99
N HIS A 247 14.26 6.75 19.11
CA HIS A 247 15.24 6.80 20.18
C HIS A 247 14.59 6.32 21.49
N ASN A 248 15.14 5.29 22.06
CA ASN A 248 14.76 4.76 23.36
C ASN A 248 15.86 5.07 24.37
N LEU A 249 15.49 5.65 25.48
CA LEU A 249 16.39 6.06 26.56
C LEU A 249 15.87 5.55 27.90
N ASP A 250 16.66 4.77 28.60
CA ASP A 250 16.32 4.28 29.93
C ASP A 250 16.48 5.38 30.98
N LEU A 251 15.39 5.78 31.60
CA LEU A 251 15.33 6.84 32.62
C LEU A 251 14.49 6.38 33.81
N TRP A 252 15.03 6.52 35.00
CA TRP A 252 14.29 6.34 36.28
C TRP A 252 13.48 5.05 36.39
N GLY A 253 13.99 3.95 35.83
CA GLY A 253 13.33 2.65 35.86
C GLY A 253 12.23 2.44 34.83
N GLY A 254 12.15 3.33 33.84
CA GLY A 254 11.31 3.21 32.66
C GLY A 254 12.09 3.56 31.39
N THR A 255 11.45 3.46 30.23
CA THR A 255 12.03 3.82 28.96
C THR A 255 11.27 4.99 28.35
N LEU A 256 11.99 6.06 28.00
CA LEU A 256 11.48 7.17 27.20
C LEU A 256 11.70 6.86 25.72
N THR A 257 10.62 6.67 24.98
CA THR A 257 10.66 6.51 23.52
C THR A 257 10.33 7.84 22.84
N THR A 258 11.21 8.28 21.95
CA THR A 258 10.98 9.46 21.10
C THR A 258 11.01 9.04 19.64
N ILE A 259 10.01 9.44 18.88
CA ILE A 259 9.91 9.12 17.44
C ILE A 259 9.82 10.43 16.67
N ALA A 260 10.69 10.59 15.68
CA ALA A 260 10.65 11.68 14.70
C ALA A 260 10.55 11.08 13.30
N SER A 261 9.69 11.64 12.46
CA SER A 261 9.50 11.10 11.12
C SER A 261 9.19 12.18 10.10
N VAL A 262 9.57 11.91 8.86
CA VAL A 262 9.22 12.70 7.69
C VAL A 262 8.87 11.74 6.54
N ARG A 263 7.86 12.09 5.77
CA ARG A 263 7.49 11.38 4.53
C ARG A 263 7.14 12.42 3.48
N ASP A 264 7.75 12.26 2.31
CA ASP A 264 7.41 12.98 1.10
C ASP A 264 6.83 12.00 0.09
N LEU A 265 5.72 12.36 -0.54
CA LEU A 265 5.00 11.51 -1.48
C LEU A 265 4.55 12.34 -2.67
N ASP A 266 4.85 11.83 -3.84
CA ASP A 266 4.39 12.34 -5.12
C ASP A 266 3.55 11.28 -5.83
N GLN A 267 2.42 11.70 -6.39
CA GLN A 267 1.55 10.81 -7.16
C GLN A 267 0.96 11.55 -8.34
N ASP A 268 1.24 11.01 -9.52
CA ASP A 268 0.56 11.38 -10.74
C ASP A 268 -0.22 10.18 -11.27
N THR A 269 -1.50 10.37 -11.52
CA THR A 269 -2.35 9.31 -12.04
C THR A 269 -3.44 9.90 -12.92
N TRP A 270 -3.63 9.28 -14.06
CA TRP A 270 -4.77 9.55 -14.91
C TRP A 270 -5.28 8.26 -15.54
N GLY A 271 -6.51 8.26 -15.96
CA GLY A 271 -7.14 7.12 -16.61
C GLY A 271 -8.47 7.52 -17.20
N ASP A 272 -8.88 6.76 -18.18
CA ASP A 272 -10.21 6.81 -18.74
C ASP A 272 -11.14 5.92 -17.90
N ILE A 273 -12.30 6.41 -17.49
CA ILE A 273 -13.30 5.77 -16.65
C ILE A 273 -14.68 5.73 -17.33
#